data_c37522ee586cc401e9dec8bdf69b34cf
#
_entry.id   c37522ee586cc401e9dec8bdf69b34cf
#
_cell.length_a   1.000
_cell.length_b   1.000
_cell.length_c   1.000
_cell.angle_alpha   90.00
_cell.angle_beta   90.00
_cell.angle_gamma   90.00
#
_symmetry.space_group_name_H-M   'P 1'
#
loop_
_entity.id
_entity.type
_entity.pdbx_description
1 polymer ?
#
loop_
_entity_poly.entity_id
_entity_poly.type
_entity_poly.pdbx_seq_one_letter_code
_entity_poly.pdbx_strand_id
1 'polypeptide(L)'
;MSNLLPTDYQTFIATSRYARWLDKDVRRETWGETVDRYIDNIIKPNIKTKKIVDDIRDSILSLGVMPSMRSMMTAGKAAQRDNTCMYNCSYLPVDSKESFDEAMFILLCGA
;
A
#
# COMPACT_ATOMS: atom_id res chain seq x y z
N MET A 1 20.17 6.17 -1.04
CA MET A 1 20.05 4.76 -1.32
C MET A 1 19.54 4.53 -2.73
N SER A 2 20.17 3.61 -3.43
CA SER A 2 19.79 3.33 -4.80
C SER A 2 18.44 2.66 -4.90
N ASN A 3 17.80 2.87 -6.03
CA ASN A 3 16.58 2.20 -6.38
C ASN A 3 16.91 0.75 -6.74
N LEU A 4 16.20 -0.20 -6.12
CA LEU A 4 16.46 -1.62 -6.31
C LEU A 4 15.58 -2.26 -7.39
N LEU A 5 14.76 -1.48 -8.09
CA LEU A 5 13.92 -2.00 -9.14
C LEU A 5 14.73 -2.25 -10.41
N PRO A 6 14.45 -3.37 -11.12
CA PRO A 6 15.31 -3.84 -12.22
C PRO A 6 15.34 -2.93 -13.45
N THR A 7 14.25 -2.23 -13.75
CA THR A 7 14.15 -1.41 -14.97
C THR A 7 13.74 0.01 -14.67
N ASP A 8 14.07 0.93 -15.59
CA ASP A 8 13.67 2.32 -15.50
C ASP A 8 12.15 2.48 -15.54
N TYR A 9 11.47 1.65 -16.31
CA TYR A 9 10.01 1.68 -16.40
C TYR A 9 9.36 1.34 -15.07
N GLN A 10 9.83 0.29 -14.42
CA GLN A 10 9.34 -0.08 -13.09
C GLN A 10 9.60 1.02 -12.06
N THR A 11 10.77 1.63 -12.12
CA THR A 11 11.12 2.76 -11.26
C THR A 11 10.17 3.94 -11.48
N PHE A 12 9.88 4.26 -12.73
CA PHE A 12 8.98 5.36 -13.07
C PHE A 12 7.57 5.09 -12.53
N ILE A 13 7.03 3.91 -12.74
CA ILE A 13 5.69 3.56 -12.27
C ILE A 13 5.62 3.59 -10.74
N ALA A 14 6.58 2.98 -10.06
CA ALA A 14 6.60 2.97 -8.60
C ALA A 14 6.68 4.38 -8.02
N THR A 15 7.56 5.20 -8.57
CA THR A 15 7.79 6.56 -8.08
C THR A 15 6.62 7.49 -8.37
N SER A 16 6.05 7.41 -9.59
CA SER A 16 5.00 8.35 -9.99
C SER A 16 3.64 8.03 -9.41
N ARG A 17 3.34 6.75 -9.13
CA ARG A 17 1.99 6.32 -8.73
C ARG A 17 1.86 5.83 -7.30
N TYR A 18 2.90 5.23 -6.76
CA TYR A 18 2.81 4.54 -5.48
C TYR A 18 3.66 5.14 -4.38
N ALA A 19 4.74 5.83 -4.71
CA ALA A 19 5.60 6.47 -3.72
C ALA A 19 4.95 7.74 -3.17
N ARG A 20 5.10 7.96 -1.87
CA ARG A 20 4.60 9.17 -1.21
C ARG A 20 5.57 10.32 -1.37
N TRP A 21 5.04 11.53 -1.32
CA TRP A 21 5.84 12.74 -1.31
C TRP A 21 6.41 12.98 0.10
N LEU A 22 7.69 13.27 0.16
CA LEU A 22 8.40 13.59 1.40
C LEU A 22 8.66 15.09 1.46
N ASP A 23 7.91 15.79 2.31
CA ASP A 23 8.01 17.24 2.42
C ASP A 23 9.40 17.70 2.86
N LYS A 24 10.01 16.97 3.79
CA LYS A 24 11.32 17.33 4.34
C LYS A 24 12.43 17.26 3.28
N ASP A 25 12.37 16.26 2.42
CA ASP A 25 13.41 16.02 1.41
C ASP A 25 13.04 16.58 0.05
N VAL A 26 11.84 17.11 -0.09
CA VAL A 26 11.30 17.68 -1.33
C VAL A 26 11.45 16.69 -2.49
N ARG A 27 11.08 15.44 -2.26
CA ARG A 27 11.13 14.38 -3.27
C ARG A 27 10.12 13.27 -2.92
N ARG A 28 9.94 12.34 -3.83
CA ARG A 28 9.17 11.14 -3.55
C ARG A 28 10.04 10.07 -2.90
N GLU A 29 9.39 9.12 -2.26
CA GLU A 29 10.06 7.97 -1.64
C GLU A 29 10.83 7.14 -2.70
N THR A 30 11.91 6.50 -2.26
CA THR A 30 12.56 5.43 -3.02
C THR A 30 11.79 4.12 -2.81
N TRP A 31 12.10 3.10 -3.61
CA TRP A 31 11.47 1.79 -3.43
C TRP A 31 11.67 1.23 -2.01
N GLY A 32 12.89 1.35 -1.49
CA GLY A 32 13.17 0.91 -0.12
C GLY A 32 12.32 1.62 0.92
N GLU A 33 12.15 2.93 0.77
CA GLU A 33 11.33 3.72 1.70
C GLU A 33 9.84 3.36 1.58
N THR A 34 9.36 3.07 0.39
CA THR A 34 7.98 2.62 0.17
C THR A 34 7.74 1.27 0.85
N VAL A 35 8.67 0.33 0.69
CA VAL A 35 8.60 -0.97 1.35
C VAL A 35 8.62 -0.82 2.87
N ASP A 36 9.49 0.03 3.40
CA ASP A 36 9.58 0.27 4.85
C ASP A 36 8.28 0.86 5.38
N ARG A 37 7.65 1.79 4.67
CA ARG A 37 6.35 2.35 5.06
C ARG A 37 5.28 1.27 5.12
N TYR A 38 5.24 0.38 4.13
CA TYR A 38 4.30 -0.75 4.14
C TYR A 38 4.55 -1.67 5.34
N ILE A 39 5.82 -2.04 5.58
CA ILE A 39 6.19 -2.90 6.69
C ILE A 39 5.81 -2.27 8.03
N ASP A 40 6.12 -0.99 8.23
CA ASP A 40 5.89 -0.31 9.50
C ASP A 40 4.39 -0.16 9.80
N ASN A 41 3.56 0.06 8.79
CA ASN A 41 2.14 0.37 8.99
C ASN A 41 1.23 -0.85 8.90
N ILE A 42 1.59 -1.86 8.13
CA ILE A 42 0.73 -3.02 7.87
C ILE A 42 1.26 -4.29 8.52
N ILE A 43 2.54 -4.59 8.37
CA ILE A 43 3.11 -5.86 8.81
C ILE A 43 3.44 -5.85 10.30
N LYS A 44 4.18 -4.87 10.78
CA LYS A 44 4.59 -4.80 12.19
C LYS A 44 3.42 -4.81 13.17
N PRO A 45 2.32 -4.08 12.93
CA PRO A 45 1.18 -4.13 13.84
C PRO A 45 0.51 -5.50 13.93
N ASN A 46 0.65 -6.35 12.90
CA ASN A 46 -0.02 -7.64 12.82
C ASN A 46 0.90 -8.82 13.11
N ILE A 47 2.21 -8.65 12.94
CA ILE A 47 3.21 -9.71 13.15
C ILE A 47 4.27 -9.20 14.11
N LYS A 48 4.42 -9.90 15.23
CA LYS A 48 5.30 -9.46 16.30
C LYS A 48 6.71 -10.08 16.27
N THR A 49 6.89 -11.16 15.51
CA THR A 49 8.18 -11.84 15.41
C THR A 49 9.08 -11.09 14.45
N LYS A 50 10.15 -10.49 14.99
CA LYS A 50 11.06 -9.65 14.21
C LYS A 50 11.67 -10.39 13.00
N LYS A 51 12.05 -11.65 13.18
CA LYS A 51 12.64 -12.44 12.10
C LYS A 51 11.69 -12.56 10.92
N ILE A 52 10.41 -12.82 11.18
CA ILE A 52 9.40 -12.95 10.13
C ILE A 52 9.21 -11.62 9.41
N VAL A 53 9.18 -10.53 10.15
CA VAL A 53 9.06 -9.18 9.58
C VAL A 53 10.24 -8.88 8.66
N ASP A 54 11.46 -9.19 9.09
CA ASP A 54 12.66 -8.96 8.29
C ASP A 54 12.66 -9.83 7.04
N ASP A 55 12.24 -11.08 7.13
CA ASP A 55 12.14 -11.99 5.98
C ASP A 55 11.12 -11.47 4.95
N ILE A 56 9.98 -10.97 5.41
CA ILE A 56 8.97 -10.39 4.53
C ILE A 56 9.51 -9.14 3.84
N ARG A 57 10.19 -8.28 4.60
CA ARG A 57 10.80 -7.07 4.06
C ARG A 57 11.79 -7.40 2.95
N ASP A 58 12.70 -8.33 3.19
CA ASP A 58 13.70 -8.73 2.21
C ASP A 58 13.07 -9.35 0.97
N SER A 59 12.03 -10.16 1.15
CA SER A 59 11.31 -10.78 0.04
C SER A 59 10.63 -9.75 -0.86
N ILE A 60 10.05 -8.71 -0.28
CA ILE A 60 9.42 -7.64 -1.05
C ILE A 60 10.47 -6.77 -1.75
N LEU A 61 11.55 -6.42 -1.05
CA LEU A 61 12.63 -5.62 -1.63
C LEU A 61 13.25 -6.30 -2.85
N SER A 62 13.43 -7.61 -2.78
CA SER A 62 14.02 -8.40 -3.87
C SER A 62 13.02 -8.75 -4.97
N LEU A 63 11.76 -8.37 -4.83
CA LEU A 63 10.67 -8.72 -5.75
C LEU A 63 10.34 -10.21 -5.78
N GLY A 64 10.76 -10.96 -4.76
CA GLY A 64 10.38 -12.37 -4.62
C GLY A 64 8.90 -12.56 -4.30
N VAL A 65 8.34 -11.60 -3.56
CA VAL A 65 6.92 -11.54 -3.20
C VAL A 65 6.45 -10.11 -3.38
N MET A 66 5.22 -9.92 -3.84
CA MET A 66 4.66 -8.59 -4.02
C MET A 66 3.29 -8.53 -3.35
N PRO A 67 3.10 -7.62 -2.36
CA PRO A 67 1.77 -7.36 -1.83
C PRO A 67 0.94 -6.56 -2.83
N SER A 68 -0.32 -6.34 -2.51
CA SER A 68 -1.15 -5.47 -3.31
C SER A 68 -0.51 -4.07 -3.40
N MET A 69 -0.36 -3.56 -4.61
CA MET A 69 0.20 -2.21 -4.80
C MET A 69 -0.71 -1.14 -4.18
N ARG A 70 -2.01 -1.39 -4.17
CA ARG A 70 -2.96 -0.50 -3.49
C ARG A 70 -2.68 -0.42 -1.99
N SER A 71 -2.39 -1.55 -1.36
CA SER A 71 -1.99 -1.58 0.06
C SER A 71 -0.69 -0.83 0.29
N MET A 72 0.28 -0.98 -0.59
CA MET A 72 1.55 -0.25 -0.49
C MET A 72 1.35 1.26 -0.66
N MET A 73 0.49 1.66 -1.59
CA MET A 73 0.20 3.06 -1.84
C MET A 73 -0.50 3.73 -0.65
N THR A 74 -1.44 3.03 -0.03
CA THR A 74 -2.28 3.58 1.03
C THR A 74 -1.74 3.33 2.43
N ALA A 75 -0.69 2.53 2.60
CA ALA A 75 -0.10 2.25 3.91
C ALA A 75 0.28 3.56 4.62
N GLY A 76 -0.16 3.70 5.86
CA GLY A 76 0.04 4.92 6.64
C GLY A 76 -1.28 5.56 7.02
N LYS A 77 -1.39 6.87 6.88
CA LYS A 77 -2.56 7.64 7.33
C LYS A 77 -3.86 7.20 6.67
N ALA A 78 -3.83 6.95 5.36
CA ALA A 78 -5.05 6.58 4.63
C ALA A 78 -5.60 5.23 5.12
N ALA A 79 -4.75 4.21 5.24
CA ALA A 79 -5.15 2.89 5.72
C ALA A 79 -5.56 2.92 7.19
N GLN A 80 -4.93 3.76 8.00
CA GLN A 80 -5.29 3.92 9.41
C GLN A 80 -6.64 4.59 9.59
N ARG A 81 -6.98 5.53 8.71
CA ARG A 81 -8.27 6.21 8.74
C ARG A 81 -9.39 5.24 8.38
N ASP A 82 -9.24 4.48 7.31
CA ASP A 82 -10.20 3.47 6.89
C ASP A 82 -9.49 2.50 5.94
N ASN A 83 -9.37 1.24 6.36
CA ASN A 83 -8.66 0.24 5.57
C ASN A 83 -9.41 -0.20 4.30
N THR A 84 -10.63 0.23 4.11
CA THR A 84 -11.40 -0.03 2.88
C THR A 84 -10.66 0.51 1.65
N CYS A 85 -9.92 1.59 1.80
CA CYS A 85 -9.15 2.17 0.69
C CYS A 85 -8.05 1.25 0.15
N MET A 86 -7.69 0.19 0.87
CA MET A 86 -6.69 -0.78 0.44
C MET A 86 -7.21 -1.75 -0.61
N TYR A 87 -8.52 -1.82 -0.82
CA TYR A 87 -9.15 -2.73 -1.77
C TYR A 87 -9.37 -2.02 -3.10
N ASN A 88 -9.00 -2.69 -4.19
CA ASN A 88 -9.21 -2.16 -5.54
C ASN A 88 -10.67 -2.22 -5.95
N CYS A 89 -11.35 -3.30 -5.59
CA CYS A 89 -12.71 -3.59 -6.00
C CYS A 89 -13.50 -4.11 -4.82
N SER A 90 -14.81 -3.92 -4.89
CA SER A 90 -15.73 -4.48 -3.92
C SER A 90 -16.97 -4.99 -4.62
N TYR A 91 -17.70 -5.84 -3.94
CA TYR A 91 -18.92 -6.44 -4.45
C TYR A 91 -19.97 -6.43 -3.35
N LEU A 92 -21.20 -6.14 -3.75
CA LEU A 92 -22.34 -6.33 -2.86
C LEU A 92 -23.58 -6.65 -3.70
N PRO A 93 -24.50 -7.49 -3.22
CA PRO A 93 -25.76 -7.74 -3.90
C PRO A 93 -26.70 -6.54 -3.76
N VAL A 94 -27.38 -6.18 -4.83
CA VAL A 94 -28.38 -5.11 -4.78
C VAL A 94 -29.73 -5.77 -4.57
N ASP A 95 -30.09 -5.97 -3.31
CA ASP A 95 -31.28 -6.68 -2.90
C ASP A 95 -32.26 -5.82 -2.09
N SER A 96 -31.88 -4.57 -1.78
CA SER A 96 -32.69 -3.63 -1.02
C SER A 96 -32.28 -2.20 -1.35
N LYS A 97 -33.05 -1.23 -0.85
CA LYS A 97 -32.71 0.19 -1.01
C LYS A 97 -31.42 0.55 -0.32
N GLU A 98 -31.13 -0.08 0.80
CA GLU A 98 -29.92 0.14 1.60
C GLU A 98 -28.66 -0.24 0.85
N SER A 99 -28.76 -1.12 -0.16
CA SER A 99 -27.61 -1.52 -0.98
C SER A 99 -26.97 -0.33 -1.69
N PHE A 100 -27.78 0.66 -2.11
CA PHE A 100 -27.24 1.87 -2.75
C PHE A 100 -26.45 2.72 -1.76
N ASP A 101 -26.92 2.84 -0.54
CA ASP A 101 -26.21 3.57 0.51
C ASP A 101 -24.89 2.87 0.87
N GLU A 102 -24.90 1.54 0.94
CA GLU A 102 -23.70 0.75 1.19
C GLU A 102 -22.68 0.91 0.07
N ALA A 103 -23.12 0.86 -1.19
CA ALA A 103 -22.24 1.07 -2.33
C ALA A 103 -21.61 2.45 -2.31
N MET A 104 -22.38 3.47 -2.00
CA MET A 104 -21.90 4.85 -1.87
C MET A 104 -20.86 4.96 -0.75
N PHE A 105 -21.11 4.34 0.40
CA PHE A 105 -20.19 4.34 1.52
C PHE A 105 -18.84 3.72 1.12
N ILE A 106 -18.87 2.55 0.47
CA ILE A 106 -17.66 1.87 0.04
C ILE A 106 -16.87 2.72 -0.94
N LEU A 107 -17.53 3.36 -1.89
CA LEU A 107 -16.87 4.24 -2.87
C LEU A 107 -16.27 5.46 -2.21
N LEU A 108 -16.96 6.05 -1.23
CA LEU A 108 -16.45 7.20 -0.49
C LEU A 108 -15.23 6.85 0.37
N CYS A 109 -15.13 5.60 0.83
CA CYS A 109 -13.96 5.12 1.56
C CYS A 109 -12.76 4.83 0.66
N GLY A 110 -12.92 4.88 -0.65
CA GLY A 110 -11.82 4.76 -1.61
C GLY A 110 -11.65 3.41 -2.28
N ALA A 111 -12.58 2.49 -2.07
CA ALA A 111 -12.54 1.20 -2.76
C ALA A 111 -13.02 1.31 -4.21
#